data_ae5dccd594e60a041305bcd75783ba16
#
_entry.id   ae5dccd594e60a041305bcd75783ba16
#
_cell.length_a   1.000
_cell.length_b   1.000
_cell.length_c   1.000
_cell.angle_alpha   90.00
_cell.angle_beta   90.00
_cell.angle_gamma   90.00
#
_symmetry.space_group_name_H-M   'P 1'
#
loop_
_entity.id
_entity.type
_entity.pdbx_description
1 polymer ?
#
loop_
_entity_poly.entity_id
_entity_poly.type
_entity_poly.pdbx_seq_one_letter_code
_entity_poly.pdbx_strand_id
1 'polypeptide(L)'
;AQLAQLIHERSTDPRIADWLGACEADASLPGDPRSDAAVNLREWRRDYDRATKLPAELVVELSQTTSRAKAEWAEARKADDYARFAPWLDKIVELSKRQAECYGWPDAGEPWDALADGYESGMTAAYVAGVFTPLREKLVVLVDRLMGSSTPPSNTFNELKLPLAEQEAFVRRVSAAVGFDYQSGRLDTSSHPFCSGTHNADIRLTTRFAEDNVNDALGSTLHETGHGLYEQGLPAEHLGTPRGDSVGLSIHESQSRLWENQVGRSLEFWTWCHPILVE
;
A
#
# COMPACT_ATOMS: atom_id res chain seq x y z
N ALA A 1 14.14 3.51 14.83
CA ALA A 1 14.26 4.86 15.42
C ALA A 1 15.48 5.61 14.88
N GLN A 2 16.71 5.08 15.01
CA GLN A 2 17.93 5.78 14.54
C GLN A 2 17.88 6.10 13.03
N LEU A 3 17.43 5.16 12.20
CA LEU A 3 17.26 5.39 10.77
C LEU A 3 16.19 6.47 10.50
N ALA A 4 15.06 6.43 11.22
CA ALA A 4 14.00 7.43 11.07
C ALA A 4 14.49 8.84 11.46
N GLN A 5 15.28 8.94 12.52
CA GLN A 5 15.93 10.19 12.91
C GLN A 5 16.88 10.70 11.80
N LEU A 6 17.76 9.84 11.29
CA LEU A 6 18.72 10.21 10.24
C LEU A 6 17.98 10.66 8.96
N ILE A 7 16.94 9.95 8.55
CA ILE A 7 16.13 10.33 7.39
C ILE A 7 15.51 11.70 7.63
N HIS A 8 14.91 11.91 8.79
CA HIS A 8 14.29 13.19 9.13
C HIS A 8 15.30 14.35 9.12
N GLU A 9 16.47 14.17 9.75
CA GLU A 9 17.55 15.17 9.73
C GLU A 9 18.01 15.51 8.30
N ARG A 10 18.06 14.51 7.42
CA ARG A 10 18.44 14.71 6.01
C ARG A 10 17.35 15.37 5.20
N SER A 11 16.11 14.95 5.36
CA SER A 11 14.96 15.49 4.62
C SER A 11 14.55 16.91 5.05
N THR A 12 14.99 17.35 6.23
CA THR A 12 14.72 18.70 6.78
C THR A 12 15.96 19.61 6.76
N ASP A 13 17.04 19.22 6.08
CA ASP A 13 18.25 20.06 5.97
C ASP A 13 17.90 21.42 5.33
N PRO A 14 18.21 22.56 5.98
CA PRO A 14 17.84 23.90 5.46
C PRO A 14 18.37 24.19 4.06
N ARG A 15 19.47 23.58 3.64
CA ARG A 15 20.02 23.72 2.29
C ARG A 15 19.06 23.27 1.21
N ILE A 16 18.14 22.33 1.54
CA ILE A 16 17.10 21.88 0.59
C ILE A 16 16.15 23.03 0.26
N ALA A 17 15.76 23.82 1.27
CA ALA A 17 14.94 25.03 1.05
C ALA A 17 15.62 26.02 0.09
N ASP A 18 16.92 26.25 0.28
CA ASP A 18 17.72 27.16 -0.55
C ASP A 18 17.78 26.65 -2.00
N TRP A 19 18.02 25.35 -2.20
CA TRP A 19 18.08 24.75 -3.54
C TRP A 19 16.72 24.76 -4.23
N LEU A 20 15.65 24.42 -3.52
CA LEU A 20 14.29 24.47 -4.06
C LEU A 20 13.92 25.91 -4.44
N GLY A 21 14.22 26.91 -3.56
CA GLY A 21 13.96 28.31 -3.85
C GLY A 21 14.74 28.83 -5.06
N ALA A 22 15.99 28.40 -5.26
CA ALA A 22 16.77 28.74 -6.43
C ALA A 22 16.18 28.14 -7.73
N CYS A 23 15.72 26.88 -7.68
CA CYS A 23 15.06 26.24 -8.82
C CYS A 23 13.70 26.87 -9.13
N GLU A 24 12.92 27.25 -8.13
CA GLU A 24 11.63 27.92 -8.29
C GLU A 24 11.75 29.33 -8.89
N ALA A 25 12.89 30.00 -8.64
CA ALA A 25 13.20 31.30 -9.20
C ALA A 25 13.69 31.24 -10.66
N ASP A 26 14.09 30.07 -11.14
CA ASP A 26 14.53 29.89 -12.54
C ASP A 26 13.32 29.68 -13.45
N ALA A 27 12.95 30.74 -14.20
CA ALA A 27 11.79 30.71 -15.08
C ALA A 27 11.84 29.67 -16.21
N SER A 28 12.98 29.01 -16.43
CA SER A 28 13.12 27.95 -17.45
C SER A 28 12.63 26.57 -16.93
N LEU A 29 12.61 26.35 -15.62
CA LEU A 29 12.28 25.05 -15.01
C LEU A 29 10.77 24.78 -14.88
N PRO A 30 9.92 25.70 -14.38
CA PRO A 30 8.49 25.47 -14.21
C PRO A 30 7.63 25.78 -15.45
N GLY A 31 8.23 25.94 -16.63
CA GLY A 31 7.55 26.41 -17.83
C GLY A 31 6.33 25.57 -18.26
N ASP A 32 6.48 24.26 -18.33
CA ASP A 32 5.36 23.31 -18.50
C ASP A 32 5.09 22.59 -17.16
N PRO A 33 3.91 22.75 -16.54
CA PRO A 33 3.60 22.11 -15.26
C PRO A 33 3.62 20.57 -15.30
N ARG A 34 3.66 19.97 -16.49
CA ARG A 34 3.76 18.53 -16.72
C ARG A 34 5.17 18.06 -17.03
N SER A 35 6.13 18.97 -17.20
CA SER A 35 7.53 18.61 -17.41
C SER A 35 8.09 17.88 -16.18
N ASP A 36 9.06 17.00 -16.39
CA ASP A 36 9.70 16.26 -15.31
C ASP A 36 10.31 17.18 -14.26
N ALA A 37 10.92 18.29 -14.70
CA ALA A 37 11.48 19.28 -13.79
C ALA A 37 10.41 19.94 -12.92
N ALA A 38 9.28 20.38 -13.53
CA ALA A 38 8.20 21.01 -12.79
C ALA A 38 7.51 20.04 -11.81
N VAL A 39 7.30 18.78 -12.23
CA VAL A 39 6.74 17.74 -11.37
C VAL A 39 7.68 17.46 -10.20
N ASN A 40 8.95 17.17 -10.45
CA ASN A 40 9.92 16.88 -9.41
C ASN A 40 10.06 18.05 -8.41
N LEU A 41 10.13 19.27 -8.91
CA LEU A 41 10.26 20.47 -8.06
C LEU A 41 9.04 20.64 -7.13
N ARG A 42 7.83 20.48 -7.68
CA ARG A 42 6.57 20.58 -6.92
C ARG A 42 6.48 19.51 -5.82
N GLU A 43 6.77 18.27 -6.15
CA GLU A 43 6.65 17.16 -5.19
C GLU A 43 7.77 17.22 -4.14
N TRP A 44 9.02 17.55 -4.50
CA TRP A 44 10.09 17.75 -3.50
C TRP A 44 9.80 18.94 -2.57
N ARG A 45 9.20 20.02 -3.07
CA ARG A 45 8.77 21.14 -2.22
C ARG A 45 7.70 20.68 -1.24
N ARG A 46 6.70 19.95 -1.71
CA ARG A 46 5.64 19.39 -0.88
C ARG A 46 6.19 18.48 0.21
N ASP A 47 7.10 17.57 -0.14
CA ASP A 47 7.71 16.64 0.81
C ASP A 47 8.57 17.36 1.85
N TYR A 48 9.37 18.33 1.43
CA TYR A 48 10.16 19.16 2.33
C TYR A 48 9.30 19.95 3.29
N ASP A 49 8.30 20.67 2.79
CA ASP A 49 7.39 21.49 3.60
C ASP A 49 6.61 20.64 4.61
N ARG A 50 6.28 19.39 4.23
CA ARG A 50 5.60 18.43 5.09
C ARG A 50 6.56 17.87 6.15
N ALA A 51 7.76 17.47 5.77
CA ALA A 51 8.77 16.95 6.70
C ALA A 51 9.18 17.97 7.77
N THR A 52 9.36 19.23 7.39
CA THR A 52 9.76 20.32 8.32
C THR A 52 8.72 20.69 9.35
N LYS A 53 7.44 20.32 9.14
CA LYS A 53 6.38 20.52 10.15
C LYS A 53 6.49 19.59 11.36
N LEU A 54 7.21 18.48 11.24
CA LEU A 54 7.29 17.48 12.30
C LEU A 54 8.51 17.72 13.19
N PRO A 55 8.32 17.81 14.53
CA PRO A 55 9.44 17.76 15.46
C PRO A 55 10.18 16.43 15.40
N ALA A 56 11.51 16.46 15.46
CA ALA A 56 12.35 15.24 15.40
C ALA A 56 11.98 14.21 16.48
N GLU A 57 11.64 14.70 17.69
CA GLU A 57 11.24 13.85 18.80
C GLU A 57 9.96 13.07 18.50
N LEU A 58 9.00 13.69 17.82
CA LEU A 58 7.74 13.04 17.42
C LEU A 58 8.01 11.94 16.38
N VAL A 59 8.87 12.20 15.41
CA VAL A 59 9.28 11.21 14.39
C VAL A 59 9.94 9.99 15.04
N VAL A 60 10.85 10.21 15.99
CA VAL A 60 11.52 9.15 16.73
C VAL A 60 10.52 8.37 17.60
N GLU A 61 9.63 9.05 18.33
CA GLU A 61 8.61 8.42 19.19
C GLU A 61 7.63 7.58 18.37
N LEU A 62 7.14 8.08 17.23
CA LEU A 62 6.30 7.35 16.29
C LEU A 62 7.01 6.07 15.80
N SER A 63 8.24 6.19 15.32
CA SER A 63 9.01 5.05 14.80
C SER A 63 9.26 3.98 15.88
N GLN A 64 9.57 4.37 17.12
CA GLN A 64 9.77 3.44 18.22
C GLN A 64 8.48 2.75 18.60
N THR A 65 7.39 3.52 18.74
CA THR A 65 6.08 3.01 19.15
C THR A 65 5.52 2.04 18.13
N THR A 66 5.51 2.40 16.85
CA THR A 66 4.98 1.54 15.78
C THR A 66 5.77 0.26 15.61
N SER A 67 7.11 0.32 15.73
CA SER A 67 7.96 -0.88 15.65
C SER A 67 7.69 -1.86 16.78
N ARG A 68 7.52 -1.36 18.03
CA ARG A 68 7.20 -2.19 19.19
C ARG A 68 5.77 -2.71 19.12
N ALA A 69 4.83 -1.84 18.78
CA ALA A 69 3.42 -2.18 18.63
C ALA A 69 3.20 -3.31 17.59
N LYS A 70 3.98 -3.31 16.50
CA LYS A 70 3.91 -4.38 15.49
C LYS A 70 4.31 -5.74 16.07
N ALA A 71 5.35 -5.80 16.89
CA ALA A 71 5.77 -7.03 17.57
C ALA A 71 4.72 -7.51 18.58
N GLU A 72 4.21 -6.59 19.42
CA GLU A 72 3.16 -6.90 20.40
C GLU A 72 1.84 -7.30 19.74
N TRP A 73 1.48 -6.68 18.62
CA TRP A 73 0.32 -7.07 17.82
C TRP A 73 0.40 -8.51 17.32
N ALA A 74 1.56 -8.92 16.82
CA ALA A 74 1.75 -10.28 16.32
C ALA A 74 1.53 -11.34 17.42
N GLU A 75 2.05 -11.08 18.63
CA GLU A 75 1.87 -11.97 19.78
C GLU A 75 0.43 -11.91 20.33
N ALA A 76 -0.15 -10.73 20.44
CA ALA A 76 -1.53 -10.53 20.88
C ALA A 76 -2.53 -11.25 19.96
N ARG A 77 -2.33 -11.11 18.63
CA ARG A 77 -3.16 -11.78 17.63
C ARG A 77 -3.05 -13.30 17.71
N LYS A 78 -1.84 -13.83 17.90
CA LYS A 78 -1.60 -15.26 18.06
C LYS A 78 -2.28 -15.84 19.30
N ALA A 79 -2.35 -15.03 20.37
CA ALA A 79 -2.97 -15.41 21.65
C ALA A 79 -4.46 -15.06 21.74
N ASP A 80 -5.05 -14.40 20.73
CA ASP A 80 -6.40 -13.79 20.75
C ASP A 80 -6.59 -12.84 21.95
N ASP A 81 -5.55 -12.07 22.28
CA ASP A 81 -5.47 -11.16 23.43
C ASP A 81 -5.42 -9.69 22.99
N TYR A 82 -6.60 -9.10 22.74
CA TYR A 82 -6.70 -7.69 22.41
C TYR A 82 -6.22 -6.78 23.55
N ALA A 83 -6.43 -7.16 24.82
CA ALA A 83 -6.08 -6.34 25.98
C ALA A 83 -4.56 -6.05 26.03
N ARG A 84 -3.74 -7.01 25.54
CA ARG A 84 -2.29 -6.84 25.39
C ARG A 84 -1.93 -5.75 24.36
N PHE A 85 -2.69 -5.64 23.28
CA PHE A 85 -2.42 -4.67 22.20
C PHE A 85 -3.05 -3.30 22.44
N ALA A 86 -4.17 -3.21 23.12
CA ALA A 86 -4.94 -1.97 23.30
C ALA A 86 -4.09 -0.75 23.75
N PRO A 87 -3.18 -0.85 24.74
CA PRO A 87 -2.35 0.28 25.15
C PRO A 87 -1.43 0.81 24.04
N TRP A 88 -0.97 -0.07 23.16
CA TRP A 88 -0.17 0.32 21.99
C TRP A 88 -0.99 1.06 20.95
N LEU A 89 -2.23 0.60 20.72
CA LEU A 89 -3.16 1.27 19.82
C LEU A 89 -3.51 2.67 20.33
N ASP A 90 -3.81 2.81 21.61
CA ASP A 90 -4.08 4.11 22.24
C ASP A 90 -2.91 5.09 22.06
N LYS A 91 -1.67 4.59 22.27
CA LYS A 91 -0.46 5.40 22.06
C LYS A 91 -0.25 5.79 20.60
N ILE A 92 -0.50 4.89 19.66
CA ILE A 92 -0.43 5.21 18.23
C ILE A 92 -1.44 6.28 17.86
N VAL A 93 -2.69 6.16 18.34
CA VAL A 93 -3.75 7.15 18.09
C VAL A 93 -3.37 8.52 18.65
N GLU A 94 -2.83 8.59 19.88
CA GLU A 94 -2.32 9.84 20.47
C GLU A 94 -1.25 10.49 19.60
N LEU A 95 -0.23 9.71 19.20
CA LEU A 95 0.87 10.21 18.38
C LEU A 95 0.40 10.64 16.98
N SER A 96 -0.54 9.90 16.38
CA SER A 96 -1.13 10.26 15.09
C SER A 96 -1.92 11.58 15.17
N LYS A 97 -2.64 11.83 16.26
CA LYS A 97 -3.31 13.13 16.50
C LYS A 97 -2.29 14.26 16.59
N ARG A 98 -1.21 14.09 17.35
CA ARG A 98 -0.12 15.08 17.43
C ARG A 98 0.53 15.31 16.07
N GLN A 99 0.70 14.27 15.28
CA GLN A 99 1.23 14.38 13.90
C GLN A 99 0.28 15.18 13.01
N ALA A 100 -1.04 14.91 13.07
CA ALA A 100 -2.04 15.68 12.36
C ALA A 100 -2.02 17.17 12.74
N GLU A 101 -1.93 17.48 14.04
CA GLU A 101 -1.82 18.84 14.56
C GLU A 101 -0.60 19.58 13.98
N CYS A 102 0.55 18.90 13.84
CA CYS A 102 1.74 19.48 13.23
C CYS A 102 1.52 19.80 11.73
N TYR A 103 0.84 18.92 11.02
CA TYR A 103 0.53 19.17 9.61
C TYR A 103 -0.50 20.27 9.41
N GLY A 104 -1.51 20.30 10.29
CA GLY A 104 -2.67 21.16 10.13
C GLY A 104 -3.63 20.68 9.04
N TRP A 105 -4.87 21.14 9.11
CA TRP A 105 -5.92 20.85 8.12
C TRP A 105 -6.78 22.08 7.89
N PRO A 106 -7.53 22.18 6.77
CA PRO A 106 -8.42 23.32 6.49
C PRO A 106 -9.56 23.44 7.53
N ASP A 107 -10.09 24.64 7.73
CA ASP A 107 -11.18 24.92 8.71
C ASP A 107 -12.41 24.01 8.54
N ALA A 108 -12.73 23.59 7.31
CA ALA A 108 -13.83 22.68 7.01
C ALA A 108 -13.43 21.21 7.00
N GLY A 109 -12.17 20.88 7.31
CA GLY A 109 -11.60 19.55 7.32
C GLY A 109 -11.53 18.94 8.72
N GLU A 110 -10.83 17.82 8.82
CA GLU A 110 -10.62 17.11 10.07
C GLU A 110 -9.18 16.55 10.19
N PRO A 111 -8.70 16.12 11.37
CA PRO A 111 -7.34 15.59 11.56
C PRO A 111 -6.99 14.44 10.62
N TRP A 112 -7.97 13.65 10.21
CA TRP A 112 -7.78 12.55 9.25
C TRP A 112 -7.28 13.06 7.90
N ASP A 113 -7.76 14.20 7.42
CA ASP A 113 -7.37 14.79 6.13
C ASP A 113 -5.86 15.08 6.09
N ALA A 114 -5.32 15.62 7.20
CA ALA A 114 -3.90 15.91 7.35
C ALA A 114 -3.02 14.65 7.26
N LEU A 115 -3.51 13.51 7.77
CA LEU A 115 -2.80 12.24 7.72
C LEU A 115 -2.98 11.55 6.37
N ALA A 116 -4.18 11.54 5.82
CA ALA A 116 -4.51 10.93 4.54
C ALA A 116 -3.74 11.55 3.37
N ASP A 117 -3.47 12.86 3.43
CA ASP A 117 -2.69 13.58 2.41
C ASP A 117 -1.29 13.00 2.17
N GLY A 118 -0.70 12.34 3.16
CA GLY A 118 0.58 11.63 3.02
C GLY A 118 0.50 10.34 2.21
N TYR A 119 -0.68 9.78 2.03
CA TYR A 119 -0.95 8.55 1.28
C TYR A 119 -1.61 8.85 -0.07
N GLU A 120 -2.49 9.85 -0.09
CA GLU A 120 -3.21 10.28 -1.27
C GLU A 120 -3.39 11.80 -1.23
N SER A 121 -2.64 12.50 -2.05
CA SER A 121 -2.59 13.96 -2.05
C SER A 121 -3.96 14.58 -2.30
N GLY A 122 -4.38 15.48 -1.38
CA GLY A 122 -5.66 16.17 -1.47
C GLY A 122 -6.90 15.35 -1.11
N MET A 123 -6.72 14.12 -0.64
CA MET A 123 -7.84 13.28 -0.19
C MET A 123 -8.42 13.82 1.11
N THR A 124 -9.75 13.90 1.18
CA THR A 124 -10.48 14.37 2.38
C THR A 124 -11.52 13.36 2.85
N ALA A 125 -11.80 13.33 4.16
CA ALA A 125 -12.85 12.51 4.74
C ALA A 125 -14.21 12.81 4.11
N ALA A 126 -14.51 14.07 3.82
CA ALA A 126 -15.74 14.48 3.16
C ALA A 126 -15.89 13.86 1.75
N TYR A 127 -14.79 13.86 0.96
CA TYR A 127 -14.78 13.22 -0.35
C TYR A 127 -15.01 11.71 -0.23
N VAL A 128 -14.27 11.04 0.66
CA VAL A 128 -14.40 9.58 0.89
C VAL A 128 -15.80 9.23 1.35
N ALA A 129 -16.39 9.99 2.27
CA ALA A 129 -17.77 9.78 2.73
C ALA A 129 -18.77 9.94 1.57
N GLY A 130 -18.56 10.93 0.69
CA GLY A 130 -19.39 11.14 -0.49
C GLY A 130 -19.40 9.96 -1.46
N VAL A 131 -18.27 9.24 -1.57
CA VAL A 131 -18.14 8.03 -2.39
C VAL A 131 -18.69 6.80 -1.67
N PHE A 132 -18.30 6.58 -0.42
CA PHE A 132 -18.59 5.32 0.27
C PHE A 132 -20.00 5.23 0.85
N THR A 133 -20.64 6.36 1.21
CA THR A 133 -22.01 6.31 1.74
C THR A 133 -23.00 5.72 0.73
N PRO A 134 -23.12 6.23 -0.52
CA PRO A 134 -24.04 5.64 -1.50
C PRO A 134 -23.58 4.24 -1.96
N LEU A 135 -22.26 3.96 -1.96
CA LEU A 135 -21.76 2.62 -2.27
C LEU A 135 -22.21 1.61 -1.21
N ARG A 136 -22.07 1.94 0.08
CA ARG A 136 -22.49 1.09 1.19
C ARG A 136 -23.98 0.77 1.12
N GLU A 137 -24.82 1.75 0.87
CA GLU A 137 -26.29 1.56 0.75
C GLU A 137 -26.64 0.51 -0.31
N LYS A 138 -25.97 0.56 -1.46
CA LYS A 138 -26.18 -0.41 -2.56
C LYS A 138 -25.60 -1.79 -2.24
N LEU A 139 -24.41 -1.82 -1.64
CA LEU A 139 -23.74 -3.08 -1.31
C LEU A 139 -24.47 -3.87 -0.23
N VAL A 140 -25.01 -3.22 0.80
CA VAL A 140 -25.77 -3.90 1.87
C VAL A 140 -26.96 -4.65 1.24
N VAL A 141 -27.73 -3.98 0.40
CA VAL A 141 -28.88 -4.61 -0.29
C VAL A 141 -28.44 -5.78 -1.18
N LEU A 142 -27.32 -5.64 -1.88
CA LEU A 142 -26.79 -6.71 -2.73
C LEU A 142 -26.33 -7.92 -1.90
N VAL A 143 -25.58 -7.69 -0.82
CA VAL A 143 -25.10 -8.74 0.09
C VAL A 143 -26.28 -9.47 0.74
N ASP A 144 -27.29 -8.75 1.23
CA ASP A 144 -28.50 -9.36 1.82
C ASP A 144 -29.23 -10.26 0.82
N ARG A 145 -29.34 -9.85 -0.44
CA ARG A 145 -29.91 -10.68 -1.51
C ARG A 145 -29.08 -11.93 -1.80
N LEU A 146 -27.76 -11.82 -1.83
CA LEU A 146 -26.86 -12.95 -2.05
C LEU A 146 -26.91 -13.94 -0.89
N MET A 147 -26.86 -13.45 0.35
CA MET A 147 -26.95 -14.30 1.55
C MET A 147 -28.31 -14.99 1.70
N GLY A 148 -29.38 -14.37 1.22
CA GLY A 148 -30.74 -14.95 1.18
C GLY A 148 -30.97 -15.87 -0.02
N SER A 149 -29.97 -16.14 -0.87
CA SER A 149 -30.13 -17.01 -2.05
C SER A 149 -30.38 -18.46 -1.66
N SER A 150 -31.37 -19.09 -2.34
CA SER A 150 -31.62 -20.53 -2.21
C SER A 150 -30.59 -21.41 -2.94
N THR A 151 -29.71 -20.80 -3.73
CA THR A 151 -28.64 -21.47 -4.50
C THR A 151 -27.28 -20.87 -4.15
N PRO A 152 -26.74 -21.15 -2.94
CA PRO A 152 -25.41 -20.68 -2.59
C PRO A 152 -24.35 -21.30 -3.52
N PRO A 153 -23.23 -20.62 -3.76
CA PRO A 153 -22.12 -21.20 -4.50
C PRO A 153 -21.56 -22.44 -3.80
N SER A 154 -21.01 -23.37 -4.58
CA SER A 154 -20.33 -24.54 -4.03
C SER A 154 -19.07 -24.11 -3.28
N ASN A 155 -18.79 -24.75 -2.14
CA ASN A 155 -17.57 -24.59 -1.37
C ASN A 155 -16.49 -25.61 -1.71
N THR A 156 -16.69 -26.47 -2.71
CA THR A 156 -15.78 -27.57 -3.04
C THR A 156 -14.34 -27.10 -3.27
N PHE A 157 -14.16 -25.89 -3.83
CA PHE A 157 -12.84 -25.33 -4.04
C PHE A 157 -12.10 -25.03 -2.72
N ASN A 158 -12.81 -24.63 -1.68
CA ASN A 158 -12.24 -24.34 -0.36
C ASN A 158 -11.93 -25.62 0.44
N GLU A 159 -12.33 -26.79 -0.08
CA GLU A 159 -12.04 -28.10 0.54
C GLU A 159 -10.76 -28.74 -0.06
N LEU A 160 -10.20 -28.15 -1.10
CA LEU A 160 -8.95 -28.60 -1.70
C LEU A 160 -7.81 -28.46 -0.71
N LYS A 161 -7.03 -29.55 -0.58
CA LYS A 161 -5.77 -29.55 0.16
C LYS A 161 -4.63 -29.75 -0.80
N LEU A 162 -3.74 -28.78 -0.82
CA LEU A 162 -2.55 -28.79 -1.67
C LEU A 162 -1.30 -28.61 -0.81
N PRO A 163 -0.25 -29.43 -1.01
CA PRO A 163 1.02 -29.23 -0.35
C PRO A 163 1.57 -27.82 -0.57
N LEU A 164 2.21 -27.23 0.44
CA LEU A 164 2.68 -25.84 0.36
C LEU A 164 3.63 -25.58 -0.81
N ALA A 165 4.50 -26.57 -1.12
CA ALA A 165 5.43 -26.47 -2.25
C ALA A 165 4.72 -26.41 -3.61
N GLU A 166 3.62 -27.15 -3.76
CA GLU A 166 2.81 -27.14 -4.97
C GLU A 166 2.04 -25.82 -5.09
N GLN A 167 1.50 -25.31 -4.00
CA GLN A 167 0.88 -23.98 -3.98
C GLN A 167 1.88 -22.90 -4.39
N GLU A 168 3.11 -22.95 -3.85
CA GLU A 168 4.15 -21.96 -4.22
C GLU A 168 4.51 -22.06 -5.71
N ALA A 169 4.70 -23.25 -6.24
CA ALA A 169 4.98 -23.46 -7.65
C ALA A 169 3.85 -22.94 -8.55
N PHE A 170 2.60 -23.21 -8.16
CA PHE A 170 1.41 -22.76 -8.87
C PHE A 170 1.31 -21.22 -8.89
N VAL A 171 1.39 -20.55 -7.74
CA VAL A 171 1.24 -19.10 -7.70
C VAL A 171 2.41 -18.35 -8.36
N ARG A 172 3.63 -18.94 -8.34
CA ARG A 172 4.78 -18.41 -9.08
C ARG A 172 4.55 -18.52 -10.60
N ARG A 173 4.02 -19.64 -11.06
CA ARG A 173 3.68 -19.83 -12.50
C ARG A 173 2.61 -18.84 -12.95
N VAL A 174 1.57 -18.63 -12.13
CA VAL A 174 0.50 -17.68 -12.42
C VAL A 174 1.02 -16.24 -12.43
N SER A 175 1.74 -15.80 -11.40
CA SER A 175 2.27 -14.43 -11.32
C SER A 175 3.27 -14.12 -12.44
N ALA A 176 4.11 -15.07 -12.82
CA ALA A 176 4.99 -14.93 -13.98
C ALA A 176 4.19 -14.81 -15.30
N ALA A 177 3.14 -15.61 -15.46
CA ALA A 177 2.32 -15.60 -16.69
C ALA A 177 1.51 -14.30 -16.84
N VAL A 178 1.13 -13.64 -15.75
CA VAL A 178 0.49 -12.31 -15.82
C VAL A 178 1.47 -11.15 -15.95
N GLY A 179 2.78 -11.44 -15.98
CA GLY A 179 3.81 -10.47 -16.37
C GLY A 179 4.80 -10.09 -15.28
N PHE A 180 4.72 -10.65 -14.06
CA PHE A 180 5.71 -10.35 -13.03
C PHE A 180 7.09 -10.92 -13.40
N ASP A 181 8.08 -10.04 -13.50
CA ASP A 181 9.45 -10.40 -13.85
C ASP A 181 10.24 -10.88 -12.62
N TYR A 182 10.48 -12.17 -12.53
CA TYR A 182 11.30 -12.78 -11.48
C TYR A 182 12.81 -12.54 -11.64
N GLN A 183 13.28 -11.93 -12.73
CA GLN A 183 14.67 -11.45 -12.84
C GLN A 183 14.83 -10.13 -12.09
N SER A 184 13.73 -9.37 -11.99
CA SER A 184 13.64 -8.07 -11.31
C SER A 184 12.84 -8.15 -10.00
N GLY A 185 12.60 -9.36 -9.47
CA GLY A 185 11.82 -9.54 -8.25
C GLY A 185 11.85 -10.94 -7.69
N ARG A 186 11.17 -11.12 -6.55
CA ARG A 186 11.06 -12.42 -5.86
C ARG A 186 9.74 -12.55 -5.12
N LEU A 187 9.38 -13.77 -4.77
CA LEU A 187 8.25 -14.10 -3.90
C LEU A 187 8.76 -14.88 -2.70
N ASP A 188 8.41 -14.44 -1.50
CA ASP A 188 8.76 -15.07 -0.22
C ASP A 188 7.50 -15.28 0.64
N THR A 189 7.67 -15.86 1.83
CA THR A 189 6.59 -16.05 2.79
C THR A 189 6.64 -15.02 3.92
N SER A 190 5.47 -14.55 4.35
CA SER A 190 5.35 -13.69 5.53
C SER A 190 4.04 -13.92 6.27
N SER A 191 3.95 -13.42 7.50
CA SER A 191 2.71 -13.49 8.30
C SER A 191 1.57 -12.63 7.75
N HIS A 192 1.91 -11.60 6.98
CA HIS A 192 0.99 -10.73 6.27
C HIS A 192 1.59 -10.42 4.89
N PRO A 193 0.89 -10.72 3.79
CA PRO A 193 1.34 -10.39 2.45
C PRO A 193 1.67 -8.91 2.30
N PHE A 194 2.71 -8.60 1.55
CA PHE A 194 3.07 -7.23 1.17
C PHE A 194 3.97 -7.23 -0.06
N CYS A 195 3.94 -6.13 -0.81
CA CYS A 195 4.91 -5.78 -1.84
C CYS A 195 5.84 -4.70 -1.31
N SER A 196 7.12 -4.81 -1.58
CA SER A 196 8.13 -3.79 -1.28
C SER A 196 9.26 -3.84 -2.29
N GLY A 197 9.99 -2.72 -2.42
CA GLY A 197 11.16 -2.61 -3.28
C GLY A 197 11.97 -1.38 -2.93
N THR A 198 13.20 -1.34 -3.41
CA THR A 198 14.07 -0.16 -3.37
C THR A 198 14.49 0.29 -4.76
N HIS A 199 14.12 -0.49 -5.76
CA HIS A 199 14.41 -0.27 -7.17
C HIS A 199 13.39 -1.03 -8.00
N ASN A 200 12.98 -0.51 -9.15
CA ASN A 200 12.04 -1.20 -10.06
C ASN A 200 12.57 -2.56 -10.57
N ALA A 201 13.87 -2.82 -10.46
CA ALA A 201 14.50 -4.12 -10.71
C ALA A 201 14.80 -4.94 -9.43
N ASP A 202 14.22 -4.59 -8.28
CA ASP A 202 14.30 -5.38 -7.03
C ASP A 202 12.96 -5.29 -6.27
N ILE A 203 11.90 -5.84 -6.86
CA ILE A 203 10.56 -5.86 -6.28
C ILE A 203 10.31 -7.17 -5.55
N ARG A 204 9.92 -7.10 -4.30
CA ARG A 204 9.78 -8.23 -3.40
C ARG A 204 8.33 -8.39 -2.97
N LEU A 205 7.73 -9.48 -3.42
CA LEU A 205 6.39 -9.91 -3.03
C LEU A 205 6.49 -10.88 -1.85
N THR A 206 5.53 -10.85 -0.97
CA THR A 206 5.35 -11.90 0.04
C THR A 206 3.92 -12.40 0.02
N THR A 207 3.75 -13.67 0.35
CA THR A 207 2.44 -14.31 0.52
C THR A 207 2.46 -15.24 1.73
N ARG A 208 1.35 -15.89 1.99
CA ARG A 208 1.24 -16.94 3.01
C ARG A 208 0.58 -18.16 2.39
N PHE A 209 0.95 -19.32 2.90
CA PHE A 209 0.41 -20.59 2.44
C PHE A 209 -0.21 -21.35 3.60
N ALA A 210 -1.35 -22.02 3.34
CA ALA A 210 -1.98 -22.98 4.21
C ALA A 210 -2.49 -24.14 3.36
N GLU A 211 -2.28 -25.40 3.80
CA GLU A 211 -2.60 -26.59 3.00
C GLU A 211 -4.07 -26.65 2.58
N ASP A 212 -4.96 -26.07 3.36
CA ASP A 212 -6.40 -26.05 3.19
C ASP A 212 -6.94 -24.74 2.59
N ASN A 213 -6.06 -23.86 2.07
CA ASN A 213 -6.50 -22.56 1.56
C ASN A 213 -5.68 -22.07 0.36
N VAL A 214 -5.71 -22.80 -0.73
CA VAL A 214 -5.06 -22.40 -1.99
C VAL A 214 -5.64 -21.09 -2.56
N ASN A 215 -6.91 -20.81 -2.26
CA ASN A 215 -7.59 -19.61 -2.72
C ASN A 215 -7.01 -18.32 -2.10
N ASP A 216 -6.67 -18.36 -0.80
CA ASP A 216 -5.99 -17.26 -0.13
C ASP A 216 -4.56 -17.05 -0.69
N ALA A 217 -3.84 -18.15 -0.93
CA ALA A 217 -2.50 -18.10 -1.52
C ALA A 217 -2.51 -17.48 -2.92
N LEU A 218 -3.45 -17.88 -3.78
CA LEU A 218 -3.59 -17.31 -5.13
C LEU A 218 -4.06 -15.85 -5.07
N GLY A 219 -5.12 -15.55 -4.31
CA GLY A 219 -5.69 -14.22 -4.20
C GLY A 219 -4.69 -13.20 -3.67
N SER A 220 -3.99 -13.54 -2.58
CA SER A 220 -2.96 -12.66 -2.02
C SER A 220 -1.76 -12.52 -2.95
N THR A 221 -1.33 -13.57 -3.65
CA THR A 221 -0.25 -13.46 -4.63
C THR A 221 -0.65 -12.58 -5.82
N LEU A 222 -1.86 -12.70 -6.34
CA LEU A 222 -2.35 -11.81 -7.41
C LEU A 222 -2.43 -10.34 -6.95
N HIS A 223 -2.86 -10.12 -5.72
CA HIS A 223 -2.89 -8.79 -5.10
C HIS A 223 -1.48 -8.17 -5.09
N GLU A 224 -0.52 -8.87 -4.48
CA GLU A 224 0.86 -8.38 -4.40
C GLU A 224 1.54 -8.31 -5.79
N THR A 225 1.16 -9.20 -6.72
CA THR A 225 1.60 -9.12 -8.11
C THR A 225 1.10 -7.83 -8.79
N GLY A 226 -0.12 -7.40 -8.51
CA GLY A 226 -0.64 -6.13 -9.02
C GLY A 226 0.20 -4.93 -8.56
N HIS A 227 0.55 -4.87 -7.29
CA HIS A 227 1.52 -3.91 -6.75
C HIS A 227 2.88 -4.05 -7.43
N GLY A 228 3.37 -5.28 -7.56
CA GLY A 228 4.68 -5.56 -8.15
C GLY A 228 4.79 -5.16 -9.62
N LEU A 229 3.77 -5.40 -10.42
CA LEU A 229 3.71 -4.98 -11.82
C LEU A 229 3.72 -3.45 -11.96
N TYR A 230 3.03 -2.75 -11.06
CA TYR A 230 3.06 -1.29 -11.03
C TYR A 230 4.47 -0.77 -10.71
N GLU A 231 5.11 -1.31 -9.69
CA GLU A 231 6.48 -0.92 -9.29
C GLU A 231 7.53 -1.27 -10.36
N GLN A 232 7.45 -2.46 -10.98
CA GLN A 232 8.33 -2.84 -12.11
C GLN A 232 8.09 -1.99 -13.36
N GLY A 233 6.90 -1.42 -13.51
CA GLY A 233 6.53 -0.54 -14.61
C GLY A 233 6.90 0.93 -14.42
N LEU A 234 7.40 1.33 -13.25
CA LEU A 234 7.86 2.71 -13.02
C LEU A 234 9.07 3.04 -13.89
N PRO A 235 9.19 4.28 -14.40
CA PRO A 235 10.24 4.66 -15.34
C PRO A 235 11.63 4.67 -14.68
N ALA A 236 12.49 3.75 -15.09
CA ALA A 236 13.82 3.56 -14.51
C ALA A 236 14.73 4.78 -14.64
N GLU A 237 14.54 5.58 -15.69
CA GLU A 237 15.28 6.84 -15.94
C GLU A 237 14.99 7.93 -14.91
N HIS A 238 13.88 7.80 -14.18
CA HIS A 238 13.48 8.75 -13.12
C HIS A 238 13.71 8.24 -11.71
N LEU A 239 14.36 7.08 -11.56
CA LEU A 239 14.64 6.50 -10.27
C LEU A 239 15.29 7.50 -9.29
N GLY A 240 14.78 7.56 -8.06
CA GLY A 240 15.24 8.48 -7.02
C GLY A 240 14.73 9.91 -7.17
N THR A 241 13.77 10.13 -8.06
CA THR A 241 13.02 11.38 -8.17
C THR A 241 11.51 11.12 -8.03
N PRO A 242 10.71 12.12 -7.62
CA PRO A 242 9.25 11.97 -7.52
C PRO A 242 8.58 11.48 -8.82
N ARG A 243 9.16 11.80 -9.97
CA ARG A 243 8.66 11.33 -11.28
C ARG A 243 8.82 9.81 -11.46
N GLY A 244 9.74 9.19 -10.74
CA GLY A 244 9.99 7.75 -10.72
C GLY A 244 9.26 7.01 -9.60
N ASP A 245 8.56 7.71 -8.71
CA ASP A 245 7.83 7.12 -7.60
C ASP A 245 6.36 6.86 -7.93
N SER A 246 5.69 6.04 -7.14
CA SER A 246 4.25 5.81 -7.25
C SER A 246 3.46 7.09 -6.96
N VAL A 247 2.37 7.32 -7.72
CA VAL A 247 1.62 8.59 -7.64
C VAL A 247 0.69 8.69 -6.42
N GLY A 248 0.46 7.60 -5.71
CA GLY A 248 -0.39 7.57 -4.52
C GLY A 248 -0.98 6.21 -4.25
N LEU A 249 -1.55 6.04 -3.07
CA LEU A 249 -2.08 4.76 -2.59
C LEU A 249 -3.28 4.30 -3.41
N SER A 250 -4.14 5.20 -3.87
CA SER A 250 -5.35 4.83 -4.63
C SER A 250 -5.00 4.17 -5.96
N ILE A 251 -4.01 4.67 -6.69
CA ILE A 251 -3.56 4.05 -7.94
C ILE A 251 -2.82 2.74 -7.66
N HIS A 252 -1.97 2.72 -6.65
CA HIS A 252 -1.21 1.53 -6.28
C HIS A 252 -2.13 0.37 -5.89
N GLU A 253 -3.14 0.64 -5.03
CA GLU A 253 -4.15 -0.34 -4.62
C GLU A 253 -5.12 -0.70 -5.76
N SER A 254 -5.37 0.21 -6.71
CA SER A 254 -6.19 -0.11 -7.87
C SER A 254 -5.56 -1.20 -8.74
N GLN A 255 -4.23 -1.25 -8.83
CA GLN A 255 -3.51 -2.29 -9.56
C GLN A 255 -3.61 -3.64 -8.86
N SER A 256 -3.47 -3.70 -7.55
CA SER A 256 -3.66 -4.93 -6.78
C SER A 256 -5.11 -5.43 -6.90
N ARG A 257 -6.09 -4.54 -6.78
CA ARG A 257 -7.51 -4.90 -6.90
C ARG A 257 -7.93 -5.27 -8.32
N LEU A 258 -7.29 -4.71 -9.34
CA LEU A 258 -7.47 -5.15 -10.71
C LEU A 258 -7.15 -6.65 -10.84
N TRP A 259 -5.97 -7.05 -10.39
CA TRP A 259 -5.51 -8.43 -10.52
C TRP A 259 -6.23 -9.40 -9.58
N GLU A 260 -6.39 -9.06 -8.31
CA GLU A 260 -7.08 -9.91 -7.33
C GLU A 260 -8.57 -10.04 -7.63
N ASN A 261 -9.29 -8.92 -7.82
CA ASN A 261 -10.75 -8.92 -7.80
C ASN A 261 -11.34 -8.94 -9.22
N GLN A 262 -10.84 -8.12 -10.14
CA GLN A 262 -11.45 -8.02 -11.48
C GLN A 262 -10.96 -9.15 -12.38
N VAL A 263 -9.66 -9.42 -12.42
CA VAL A 263 -9.09 -10.51 -13.20
C VAL A 263 -9.23 -11.84 -12.48
N GLY A 264 -8.68 -11.96 -11.28
CA GLY A 264 -8.54 -13.24 -10.54
C GLY A 264 -9.87 -13.89 -10.14
N ARG A 265 -10.99 -13.15 -10.17
CA ARG A 265 -12.34 -13.69 -9.92
C ARG A 265 -13.19 -13.82 -11.18
N SER A 266 -12.63 -13.56 -12.37
CA SER A 266 -13.34 -13.70 -13.62
C SER A 266 -13.38 -15.15 -14.11
N LEU A 267 -14.43 -15.47 -14.90
CA LEU A 267 -14.53 -16.78 -15.54
C LEU A 267 -13.41 -17.02 -16.54
N GLU A 268 -13.00 -15.98 -17.26
CA GLU A 268 -11.94 -16.00 -18.27
C GLU A 268 -10.58 -16.37 -17.63
N PHE A 269 -10.26 -15.73 -16.50
CA PHE A 269 -9.07 -16.07 -15.73
C PHE A 269 -9.09 -17.54 -15.29
N TRP A 270 -10.19 -18.01 -14.72
CA TRP A 270 -10.29 -19.39 -14.24
C TRP A 270 -10.33 -20.41 -15.36
N THR A 271 -10.88 -20.07 -16.53
CA THR A 271 -10.81 -20.93 -17.71
C THR A 271 -9.36 -21.15 -18.15
N TRP A 272 -8.52 -20.13 -18.04
CA TRP A 272 -7.09 -20.21 -18.31
C TRP A 272 -6.29 -20.84 -17.15
N CYS A 273 -6.59 -20.46 -15.91
CA CYS A 273 -5.79 -20.81 -14.74
C CYS A 273 -6.04 -22.24 -14.22
N HIS A 274 -7.29 -22.75 -14.34
CA HIS A 274 -7.66 -24.07 -13.84
C HIS A 274 -6.80 -25.21 -14.43
N PRO A 275 -6.50 -25.28 -15.75
CA PRO A 275 -5.57 -26.29 -16.26
C PRO A 275 -4.19 -26.26 -15.60
N ILE A 276 -3.70 -25.08 -15.24
CA ILE A 276 -2.40 -24.91 -14.55
C ILE A 276 -2.46 -25.47 -13.12
N LEU A 277 -3.61 -25.36 -12.47
CA LEU A 277 -3.81 -25.87 -11.10
C LEU A 277 -3.89 -27.40 -11.05
N VAL A 278 -4.38 -28.06 -12.10
CA VAL A 278 -4.58 -29.51 -12.14
C VAL A 278 -3.40 -30.29 -12.76
N GLU A 279 -2.42 -29.63 -13.35
CA GLU A 279 -1.14 -30.20 -13.77
C GLU A 279 -0.25 -30.53 -12.60
#